data_41f97dcc0f80f20e659955c8e7da8640
#
_entry.id   41f97dcc0f80f20e659955c8e7da8640
#
_cell.length_a   1.000
_cell.length_b   1.000
_cell.length_c   1.000
_cell.angle_alpha   90.00
_cell.angle_beta   90.00
_cell.angle_gamma   90.00
#
_symmetry.space_group_name_H-M   'P 1'
#
loop_
_entity.id
_entity.type
_entity.pdbx_description
1 polymer ?
#
loop_
_entity_poly.entity_id
_entity_poly.type
_entity_poly.pdbx_seq_one_letter_code
_entity_poly.pdbx_strand_id
1 'polypeptide(L)'
;MFRKWLQGGLPGLADDLIAFLDEPEHFEESGDWYFALVANDPERGAFTEQELRSIRDGLNKSFEEGAVSLEDWTLVWFLIATGVRPVQAARMTLGDVIVTTGPEGKEITLLIPLAKGRQQIGKARWRRKSPSVLSEVLLRYLQLPRFASGDRATRLFCEQSNEVAERLRAVFRTVQTASERLGGAPIPVFPYRFRYTLGTRAIQLGASDHEAARLLTHRSTRCVHYYRASLPTLQKPIADAIGPEMGFIAKAFQGRLIGTLEEATRKGQPGAVIRDFAHLVGQKLGACGTNAACHQNAPRACLTCRKFEPLRTAPWERFLGVLKEDLDAEEEDRIRLITQEQIDVVIEIIAERDATPEATPWAA
;
A
#
# COMPACT_ATOMS: atom_id res chain seq x y z
N MET A 1 -16.63 11.62 19.54
CA MET A 1 -15.96 12.77 20.22
C MET A 1 -16.39 12.86 21.68
N PHE A 2 -17.67 13.02 22.00
CA PHE A 2 -18.19 13.16 23.37
C PHE A 2 -17.88 11.96 24.29
N ARG A 3 -17.92 10.72 23.78
CA ARG A 3 -17.59 9.52 24.59
C ARG A 3 -16.12 9.50 25.05
N LYS A 4 -15.19 10.00 24.27
CA LYS A 4 -13.79 10.20 24.70
C LYS A 4 -13.66 11.33 25.71
N TRP A 5 -14.52 12.34 25.63
CA TRP A 5 -14.61 13.42 26.62
C TRP A 5 -15.10 12.87 27.97
N LEU A 6 -16.14 12.01 27.96
CA LEU A 6 -16.63 11.33 29.14
C LEU A 6 -15.56 10.41 29.75
N GLN A 7 -14.90 9.59 28.95
CA GLN A 7 -13.81 8.69 29.39
C GLN A 7 -12.60 9.46 29.96
N GLY A 8 -12.37 10.68 29.49
CA GLY A 8 -11.33 11.59 30.01
C GLY A 8 -11.73 12.38 31.26
N GLY A 9 -12.95 12.19 31.79
CA GLY A 9 -13.43 12.89 32.98
C GLY A 9 -13.55 14.41 32.81
N LEU A 10 -13.71 14.92 31.59
CA LEU A 10 -13.75 16.34 31.30
C LEU A 10 -15.14 16.93 31.67
N PRO A 11 -15.18 18.07 32.36
CA PRO A 11 -16.44 18.69 32.80
C PRO A 11 -17.22 19.31 31.61
N GLY A 12 -18.53 19.51 31.81
CA GLY A 12 -19.38 20.28 30.90
C GLY A 12 -20.33 19.45 30.04
N LEU A 13 -20.49 18.15 30.32
CA LEU A 13 -21.55 17.33 29.78
C LEU A 13 -22.74 17.33 30.73
N ALA A 14 -23.96 17.46 30.19
CA ALA A 14 -25.19 17.32 30.92
C ALA A 14 -25.45 15.87 31.35
N ASP A 15 -26.08 15.62 32.49
CA ASP A 15 -26.25 14.28 33.07
C ASP A 15 -27.05 13.34 32.16
N ASP A 16 -28.04 13.85 31.44
CA ASP A 16 -28.83 13.10 30.45
C ASP A 16 -27.99 12.67 29.23
N LEU A 17 -27.05 13.52 28.83
CA LEU A 17 -26.10 13.18 27.77
C LEU A 17 -25.07 12.17 28.24
N ILE A 18 -24.62 12.27 29.51
CA ILE A 18 -23.73 11.27 30.12
C ILE A 18 -24.40 9.91 30.13
N ALA A 19 -25.65 9.84 30.65
CA ALA A 19 -26.44 8.61 30.68
C ALA A 19 -26.62 8.01 29.28
N PHE A 20 -26.94 8.83 28.28
CA PHE A 20 -27.09 8.40 26.88
C PHE A 20 -25.78 7.88 26.27
N LEU A 21 -24.64 8.47 26.61
CA LEU A 21 -23.33 8.07 26.11
C LEU A 21 -22.78 6.82 26.80
N ASP A 22 -23.22 6.51 28.00
CA ASP A 22 -22.83 5.31 28.75
C ASP A 22 -23.62 4.05 28.34
N GLU A 23 -24.77 4.21 27.67
CA GLU A 23 -25.52 3.06 27.15
C GLU A 23 -24.78 2.44 25.95
N PRO A 24 -24.27 1.19 26.07
CA PRO A 24 -23.48 0.55 25.00
C PRO A 24 -24.30 0.23 23.73
N GLU A 25 -25.62 0.15 23.85
CA GLU A 25 -26.52 -0.23 22.75
C GLU A 25 -26.73 0.88 21.71
N HIS A 26 -26.43 2.14 22.05
CA HIS A 26 -26.66 3.28 21.15
C HIS A 26 -25.52 3.56 20.19
N PHE A 27 -24.37 2.96 20.41
CA PHE A 27 -23.19 3.18 19.59
C PHE A 27 -22.57 1.83 19.21
N GLU A 28 -22.90 1.32 18.01
CA GLU A 28 -21.96 0.44 17.36
C GLU A 28 -20.60 1.14 17.39
N GLU A 29 -19.59 0.52 17.98
CA GLU A 29 -18.22 0.94 17.83
C GLU A 29 -17.95 1.02 16.32
N SER A 30 -18.10 2.21 15.76
CA SER A 30 -17.57 2.48 14.43
C SER A 30 -16.08 2.25 14.59
N GLY A 31 -15.65 1.04 14.23
CA GLY A 31 -14.29 0.59 14.46
C GLY A 31 -13.32 1.68 14.06
N ASP A 32 -12.27 1.85 14.81
CA ASP A 32 -11.24 2.89 14.69
C ASP A 32 -10.44 2.80 13.36
N TRP A 33 -11.14 2.49 12.26
CA TRP A 33 -10.57 2.32 10.93
C TRP A 33 -9.75 3.55 10.49
N TYR A 34 -10.20 4.74 10.88
CA TYR A 34 -9.51 5.97 10.53
C TYR A 34 -8.21 6.15 11.33
N PHE A 35 -8.16 5.65 12.57
CA PHE A 35 -6.91 5.63 13.34
C PHE A 35 -5.88 4.71 12.69
N ALA A 36 -6.30 3.52 12.26
CA ALA A 36 -5.43 2.61 11.55
C ALA A 36 -4.86 3.24 10.26
N LEU A 37 -5.68 4.03 9.54
CA LEU A 37 -5.24 4.74 8.35
C LEU A 37 -4.26 5.88 8.69
N VAL A 38 -4.61 6.75 9.65
CA VAL A 38 -3.80 7.92 10.02
C VAL A 38 -2.49 7.51 10.71
N ALA A 39 -2.53 6.48 11.56
CA ALA A 39 -1.36 5.93 12.22
C ALA A 39 -0.48 5.06 11.32
N ASN A 40 -0.89 4.83 10.06
CA ASN A 40 -0.22 3.90 9.15
C ASN A 40 -0.01 2.49 9.77
N ASP A 41 -1.04 2.01 10.47
CA ASP A 41 -1.05 0.71 11.14
C ASP A 41 -0.62 -0.40 10.16
N PRO A 42 0.40 -1.21 10.46
CA PRO A 42 0.92 -2.21 9.54
C PRO A 42 -0.04 -3.37 9.28
N GLU A 43 -0.99 -3.61 10.18
CA GLU A 43 -1.97 -4.70 10.03
C GLU A 43 -3.28 -4.24 9.39
N ARG A 44 -3.73 -3.01 9.69
CA ARG A 44 -5.07 -2.54 9.34
C ARG A 44 -5.09 -1.31 8.45
N GLY A 45 -3.98 -0.57 8.35
CA GLY A 45 -3.85 0.65 7.55
C GLY A 45 -3.66 0.39 6.05
N ALA A 46 -3.23 1.41 5.32
CA ALA A 46 -2.84 1.28 3.91
C ALA A 46 -1.61 0.39 3.76
N PHE A 47 -1.52 -0.33 2.64
CA PHE A 47 -0.29 -1.01 2.26
C PHE A 47 0.79 0.00 1.89
N THR A 48 2.03 -0.29 2.24
CA THR A 48 3.18 0.39 1.64
C THR A 48 3.34 -0.05 0.17
N GLU A 49 4.14 0.69 -0.58
CA GLU A 49 4.45 0.30 -1.97
C GLU A 49 5.10 -1.07 -2.04
N GLN A 50 6.01 -1.35 -1.12
CA GLN A 50 6.68 -2.64 -1.04
C GLN A 50 5.73 -3.78 -0.67
N GLU A 51 4.82 -3.58 0.29
CA GLU A 51 3.78 -4.58 0.61
C GLU A 51 2.88 -4.84 -0.58
N LEU A 52 2.44 -3.78 -1.28
CA LEU A 52 1.58 -3.93 -2.46
C LEU A 52 2.32 -4.65 -3.60
N ARG A 53 3.62 -4.42 -3.75
CA ARG A 53 4.47 -5.15 -4.70
C ARG A 53 4.58 -6.62 -4.31
N SER A 54 4.90 -6.92 -3.05
CA SER A 54 4.94 -8.30 -2.53
C SER A 54 3.61 -9.04 -2.75
N ILE A 55 2.48 -8.36 -2.53
CA ILE A 55 1.15 -8.91 -2.80
C ILE A 55 0.97 -9.24 -4.28
N ARG A 56 1.31 -8.33 -5.18
CA ARG A 56 1.16 -8.53 -6.64
C ARG A 56 2.05 -9.66 -7.16
N ASP A 57 3.30 -9.64 -6.75
CA ASP A 57 4.29 -10.62 -7.19
C ASP A 57 3.95 -12.03 -6.68
N GLY A 58 3.59 -12.15 -5.40
CA GLY A 58 3.14 -13.41 -4.83
C GLY A 58 1.85 -13.93 -5.47
N LEU A 59 0.89 -13.03 -5.74
CA LEU A 59 -0.37 -13.35 -6.39
C LEU A 59 -0.15 -13.86 -7.83
N ASN A 60 0.65 -13.16 -8.62
CA ASN A 60 0.94 -13.54 -10.00
C ASN A 60 1.70 -14.86 -10.05
N LYS A 61 2.71 -15.05 -9.21
CA LYS A 61 3.44 -16.30 -9.11
C LYS A 61 2.52 -17.46 -8.75
N SER A 62 1.67 -17.33 -7.74
CA SER A 62 0.72 -18.38 -7.35
C SER A 62 -0.31 -18.69 -8.42
N PHE A 63 -0.69 -17.70 -9.24
CA PHE A 63 -1.55 -17.90 -10.39
C PHE A 63 -0.83 -18.65 -11.52
N GLU A 64 0.41 -18.32 -11.84
CA GLU A 64 1.25 -18.99 -12.84
C GLU A 64 1.52 -20.47 -12.45
N GLU A 65 1.70 -20.73 -11.17
CA GLU A 65 1.87 -22.07 -10.60
C GLU A 65 0.54 -22.88 -10.52
N GLY A 66 -0.60 -22.27 -10.87
CA GLY A 66 -1.92 -22.90 -10.81
C GLY A 66 -2.49 -23.07 -9.41
N ALA A 67 -1.88 -22.46 -8.40
CA ALA A 67 -2.34 -22.52 -7.01
C ALA A 67 -3.50 -21.54 -6.72
N VAL A 68 -3.70 -20.54 -7.58
CA VAL A 68 -4.79 -19.56 -7.53
C VAL A 68 -5.60 -19.63 -8.82
N SER A 69 -6.92 -19.68 -8.72
CA SER A 69 -7.82 -19.73 -9.89
C SER A 69 -7.82 -18.40 -10.66
N LEU A 70 -8.20 -18.45 -11.94
CA LEU A 70 -8.37 -17.23 -12.75
C LEU A 70 -9.43 -16.29 -12.16
N GLU A 71 -10.51 -16.86 -11.56
CA GLU A 71 -11.55 -16.08 -10.89
C GLU A 71 -11.03 -15.33 -9.68
N ASP A 72 -10.25 -15.99 -8.82
CA ASP A 72 -9.71 -15.40 -7.60
C ASP A 72 -8.61 -14.39 -7.92
N TRP A 73 -7.72 -14.73 -8.85
CA TRP A 73 -6.68 -13.83 -9.34
C TRP A 73 -7.30 -12.55 -9.91
N THR A 74 -8.35 -12.66 -10.72
CA THR A 74 -9.06 -11.50 -11.28
C THR A 74 -9.76 -10.67 -10.20
N LEU A 75 -10.41 -11.32 -9.21
CA LEU A 75 -11.04 -10.62 -8.09
C LEU A 75 -10.03 -9.78 -7.30
N VAL A 76 -8.87 -10.35 -6.99
CA VAL A 76 -7.82 -9.63 -6.24
C VAL A 76 -7.28 -8.46 -7.06
N TRP A 77 -6.97 -8.65 -8.36
CA TRP A 77 -6.57 -7.57 -9.25
C TRP A 77 -7.62 -6.47 -9.36
N PHE A 78 -8.90 -6.85 -9.41
CA PHE A 78 -10.00 -5.91 -9.42
C PHE A 78 -10.03 -5.06 -8.14
N LEU A 79 -9.82 -5.67 -6.97
CA LEU A 79 -9.75 -4.94 -5.69
C LEU A 79 -8.52 -4.02 -5.61
N ILE A 80 -7.35 -4.50 -6.06
CA ILE A 80 -6.11 -3.70 -6.13
C ILE A 80 -6.32 -2.44 -6.97
N ALA A 81 -6.83 -2.61 -8.18
CA ALA A 81 -6.92 -1.53 -9.17
C ALA A 81 -8.09 -0.56 -8.91
N THR A 82 -9.15 -1.01 -8.24
CA THR A 82 -10.37 -0.21 -8.08
C THR A 82 -10.62 0.27 -6.66
N GLY A 83 -10.12 -0.42 -5.64
CA GLY A 83 -10.39 -0.11 -4.24
C GLY A 83 -11.88 -0.11 -3.87
N VAL A 84 -12.70 -0.86 -4.59
CA VAL A 84 -14.15 -0.94 -4.33
C VAL A 84 -14.44 -1.64 -3.01
N ARG A 85 -15.60 -1.36 -2.44
CA ARG A 85 -16.07 -2.08 -1.25
C ARG A 85 -16.54 -3.49 -1.63
N PRO A 86 -16.48 -4.48 -0.71
CA PRO A 86 -16.96 -5.83 -0.97
C PRO A 86 -18.38 -5.87 -1.56
N VAL A 87 -19.30 -5.06 -1.03
CA VAL A 87 -20.67 -4.96 -1.53
C VAL A 87 -20.75 -4.42 -2.97
N GLN A 88 -19.80 -3.60 -3.41
CA GLN A 88 -19.73 -3.12 -4.79
C GLN A 88 -19.22 -4.22 -5.71
N ALA A 89 -18.16 -4.93 -5.32
CA ALA A 89 -17.63 -6.08 -6.08
C ALA A 89 -18.70 -7.17 -6.24
N ALA A 90 -19.42 -7.53 -5.19
CA ALA A 90 -20.50 -8.52 -5.24
C ALA A 90 -21.68 -8.10 -6.13
N ARG A 91 -21.95 -6.80 -6.25
CA ARG A 91 -23.04 -6.27 -7.11
C ARG A 91 -22.63 -6.11 -8.58
N MET A 92 -21.35 -6.26 -8.91
CA MET A 92 -20.90 -6.18 -10.30
C MET A 92 -21.49 -7.31 -11.13
N THR A 93 -21.97 -6.96 -12.31
CA THR A 93 -22.49 -7.92 -13.31
C THR A 93 -21.73 -7.78 -14.62
N LEU A 94 -21.90 -8.73 -15.52
CA LEU A 94 -21.36 -8.66 -16.88
C LEU A 94 -21.81 -7.36 -17.59
N GLY A 95 -23.03 -6.90 -17.35
CA GLY A 95 -23.56 -5.65 -17.89
C GLY A 95 -22.88 -4.38 -17.38
N ASP A 96 -22.11 -4.47 -16.30
CA ASP A 96 -21.35 -3.37 -15.73
C ASP A 96 -19.92 -3.24 -16.34
N VAL A 97 -19.54 -4.14 -17.26
CA VAL A 97 -18.27 -4.13 -17.99
C VAL A 97 -18.54 -3.77 -19.45
N ILE A 98 -18.07 -2.60 -19.88
CA ILE A 98 -18.20 -2.14 -21.25
C ILE A 98 -16.85 -2.27 -21.92
N VAL A 99 -16.77 -3.12 -22.94
CA VAL A 99 -15.58 -3.30 -23.78
C VAL A 99 -15.76 -2.45 -25.05
N THR A 100 -14.80 -1.59 -25.33
CA THR A 100 -14.74 -0.79 -26.55
C THR A 100 -13.43 -1.01 -27.26
N THR A 101 -13.40 -0.83 -28.59
CA THR A 101 -12.16 -0.86 -29.36
C THR A 101 -11.67 0.56 -29.53
N GLY A 102 -10.53 0.90 -28.95
CA GLY A 102 -9.82 2.16 -29.11
C GLY A 102 -8.63 2.03 -30.07
N PRO A 103 -7.87 3.12 -30.28
CA PRO A 103 -6.69 3.14 -31.14
C PRO A 103 -5.59 2.18 -30.70
N GLU A 104 -5.44 1.97 -29.39
CA GLU A 104 -4.41 1.12 -28.75
C GLU A 104 -4.90 -0.30 -28.45
N GLY A 105 -6.11 -0.66 -28.91
CA GLY A 105 -6.69 -1.96 -28.64
C GLY A 105 -8.00 -1.92 -27.86
N LYS A 106 -8.32 -3.01 -27.15
CA LYS A 106 -9.54 -3.12 -26.37
C LYS A 106 -9.42 -2.36 -25.06
N GLU A 107 -10.32 -1.42 -24.85
CA GLU A 107 -10.45 -0.65 -23.59
C GLU A 107 -11.67 -1.11 -22.79
N ILE A 108 -11.55 -1.10 -21.47
CA ILE A 108 -12.66 -1.43 -20.58
C ILE A 108 -13.09 -0.18 -19.78
N THR A 109 -14.39 0.05 -19.79
CA THR A 109 -15.06 0.99 -18.89
C THR A 109 -15.90 0.19 -17.86
N LEU A 110 -15.67 0.44 -16.58
CA LEU A 110 -16.42 -0.16 -15.48
C LEU A 110 -17.55 0.75 -15.03
N LEU A 111 -18.71 0.18 -14.83
CA LEU A 111 -19.88 0.81 -14.24
C LEU A 111 -20.03 0.37 -12.77
N ILE A 112 -19.29 0.97 -11.86
CA ILE A 112 -19.20 0.54 -10.46
C ILE A 112 -20.49 0.88 -9.70
N PRO A 113 -21.19 -0.10 -9.10
CA PRO A 113 -22.41 0.13 -8.33
C PRO A 113 -22.17 1.01 -7.11
N LEU A 114 -23.13 1.86 -6.75
CA LEU A 114 -23.05 2.62 -5.50
C LEU A 114 -23.25 1.70 -4.28
N ALA A 115 -22.39 1.89 -3.25
CA ALA A 115 -22.48 1.11 -2.02
C ALA A 115 -23.62 1.56 -1.11
N LYS A 116 -23.87 2.89 -1.02
CA LYS A 116 -24.81 3.54 -0.10
C LYS A 116 -25.77 4.48 -0.84
N GLY A 117 -27.00 4.61 -0.34
CA GLY A 117 -28.02 5.52 -0.88
C GLY A 117 -29.39 4.84 -0.96
N ARG A 118 -30.32 5.18 -0.04
CA ARG A 118 -31.62 4.47 0.13
C ARG A 118 -32.47 4.38 -1.14
N GLN A 119 -32.47 5.39 -2.00
CA GLN A 119 -33.32 5.42 -3.20
C GLN A 119 -32.66 4.93 -4.50
N GLN A 120 -31.34 4.72 -4.50
CA GLN A 120 -30.57 4.40 -5.71
C GLN A 120 -29.67 3.18 -5.56
N ILE A 121 -29.83 2.39 -4.50
CA ILE A 121 -29.07 1.17 -4.29
C ILE A 121 -29.35 0.22 -5.47
N GLY A 122 -28.30 -0.15 -6.19
CA GLY A 122 -28.39 -1.05 -7.34
C GLY A 122 -28.69 -0.41 -8.70
N LYS A 123 -29.21 0.84 -8.76
CA LYS A 123 -29.52 1.54 -10.02
C LYS A 123 -28.44 2.50 -10.48
N ALA A 124 -27.85 3.29 -9.58
CA ALA A 124 -26.81 4.25 -9.94
C ALA A 124 -25.44 3.59 -10.04
N ARG A 125 -24.69 4.02 -11.04
CA ARG A 125 -23.36 3.52 -11.40
C ARG A 125 -22.36 4.67 -11.49
N TRP A 126 -21.11 4.42 -11.06
CA TRP A 126 -19.97 5.28 -11.33
C TRP A 126 -19.22 4.76 -12.54
N ARG A 127 -19.14 5.58 -13.57
CA ARG A 127 -18.36 5.27 -14.77
C ARG A 127 -16.88 5.52 -14.49
N ARG A 128 -16.04 4.52 -14.77
CA ARG A 128 -14.60 4.58 -14.56
C ARG A 128 -13.86 3.81 -15.66
N LYS A 129 -12.87 4.45 -16.29
CA LYS A 129 -11.95 3.75 -17.19
C LYS A 129 -11.10 2.77 -16.37
N SER A 130 -10.97 1.54 -16.84
CA SER A 130 -10.10 0.53 -16.26
C SER A 130 -8.64 0.84 -16.61
N PRO A 131 -7.69 0.70 -15.66
CA PRO A 131 -6.28 0.68 -16.01
C PRO A 131 -5.97 -0.45 -17.00
N SER A 132 -4.94 -0.28 -17.85
CA SER A 132 -4.58 -1.27 -18.89
C SER A 132 -4.36 -2.66 -18.33
N VAL A 133 -3.56 -2.77 -17.26
CA VAL A 133 -3.29 -4.04 -16.58
C VAL A 133 -4.58 -4.76 -16.14
N LEU A 134 -5.53 -4.04 -15.52
CA LEU A 134 -6.81 -4.64 -15.14
C LEU A 134 -7.65 -4.98 -16.38
N SER A 135 -7.57 -4.21 -17.44
CA SER A 135 -8.29 -4.47 -18.68
C SER A 135 -7.85 -5.81 -19.31
N GLU A 136 -6.56 -6.10 -19.36
CA GLU A 136 -6.01 -7.37 -19.84
C GLU A 136 -6.51 -8.54 -18.98
N VAL A 137 -6.43 -8.40 -17.66
CA VAL A 137 -6.93 -9.41 -16.72
C VAL A 137 -8.42 -9.70 -16.95
N LEU A 138 -9.23 -8.65 -17.06
CA LEU A 138 -10.68 -8.78 -17.28
C LEU A 138 -11.00 -9.36 -18.66
N LEU A 139 -10.29 -8.98 -19.72
CA LEU A 139 -10.50 -9.55 -21.05
C LEU A 139 -10.27 -11.06 -21.07
N ARG A 140 -9.24 -11.54 -20.36
CA ARG A 140 -8.99 -12.97 -20.19
C ARG A 140 -10.09 -13.64 -19.38
N TYR A 141 -10.51 -13.03 -18.29
CA TYR A 141 -11.55 -13.53 -17.41
C TYR A 141 -12.91 -13.68 -18.08
N LEU A 142 -13.30 -12.71 -18.90
CA LEU A 142 -14.56 -12.69 -19.63
C LEU A 142 -14.67 -13.78 -20.70
N GLN A 143 -13.58 -14.50 -20.99
CA GLN A 143 -13.59 -15.67 -21.90
C GLN A 143 -14.06 -16.95 -21.23
N LEU A 144 -14.29 -16.93 -19.89
CA LEU A 144 -14.78 -18.11 -19.19
C LEU A 144 -16.18 -18.54 -19.70
N PRO A 145 -16.46 -19.87 -19.75
CA PRO A 145 -17.70 -20.40 -20.29
C PRO A 145 -18.97 -19.82 -19.62
N ARG A 146 -18.90 -19.43 -18.35
CA ARG A 146 -20.03 -18.84 -17.62
C ARG A 146 -20.51 -17.50 -18.20
N PHE A 147 -19.70 -16.83 -18.99
CA PHE A 147 -20.07 -15.58 -19.67
C PHE A 147 -20.45 -15.77 -21.12
N ALA A 148 -20.38 -17.00 -21.64
CA ALA A 148 -20.65 -17.31 -23.05
C ALA A 148 -22.07 -16.98 -23.49
N SER A 149 -23.05 -17.04 -22.57
CA SER A 149 -24.44 -16.66 -22.84
C SER A 149 -24.64 -15.17 -23.10
N GLY A 150 -23.67 -14.33 -22.70
CA GLY A 150 -23.79 -12.88 -22.79
C GLY A 150 -24.86 -12.27 -21.86
N ASP A 151 -25.43 -13.05 -20.93
CA ASP A 151 -26.43 -12.55 -19.99
C ASP A 151 -25.83 -11.46 -19.12
N ARG A 152 -26.31 -10.24 -19.32
CA ARG A 152 -25.84 -9.03 -18.64
C ARG A 152 -26.10 -9.05 -17.13
N ALA A 153 -27.02 -9.88 -16.64
CA ALA A 153 -27.32 -10.03 -15.22
C ALA A 153 -26.36 -10.97 -14.50
N THR A 154 -25.58 -11.76 -15.23
CA THR A 154 -24.58 -12.69 -14.65
C THR A 154 -23.64 -11.95 -13.73
N ARG A 155 -23.51 -12.43 -12.48
CA ARG A 155 -22.57 -11.87 -11.50
C ARG A 155 -21.13 -11.97 -12.00
N LEU A 156 -20.38 -10.89 -11.80
CA LEU A 156 -18.98 -10.87 -12.25
C LEU A 156 -18.09 -11.72 -11.32
N PHE A 157 -18.24 -11.60 -10.01
CA PHE A 157 -17.38 -12.26 -9.03
C PHE A 157 -18.11 -13.14 -8.02
N CYS A 158 -19.02 -12.56 -7.24
CA CYS A 158 -19.66 -13.18 -6.08
C CYS A 158 -21.14 -12.81 -6.03
N GLU A 159 -21.93 -13.62 -5.35
CA GLU A 159 -23.34 -13.30 -5.07
C GLU A 159 -23.49 -12.37 -3.86
N GLN A 160 -22.67 -12.58 -2.82
CA GLN A 160 -22.75 -11.87 -1.56
C GLN A 160 -21.42 -11.17 -1.20
N SER A 161 -21.52 -10.12 -0.38
CA SER A 161 -20.36 -9.31 -0.01
C SER A 161 -19.38 -9.99 0.95
N ASN A 162 -19.85 -10.93 1.79
CA ASN A 162 -19.01 -11.74 2.67
C ASN A 162 -18.10 -12.69 1.88
N GLU A 163 -18.59 -13.26 0.78
CA GLU A 163 -17.80 -14.13 -0.11
C GLU A 163 -16.54 -13.45 -0.62
N VAL A 164 -16.59 -12.14 -0.88
CA VAL A 164 -15.40 -11.38 -1.32
C VAL A 164 -14.28 -11.47 -0.27
N ALA A 165 -14.61 -11.28 1.00
CA ALA A 165 -13.63 -11.34 2.09
C ALA A 165 -13.16 -12.77 2.38
N GLU A 166 -14.05 -13.76 2.22
CA GLU A 166 -13.73 -15.18 2.40
C GLU A 166 -12.79 -15.69 1.31
N ARG A 167 -13.10 -15.39 0.04
CA ARG A 167 -12.24 -15.73 -1.10
C ARG A 167 -10.87 -15.06 -0.98
N LEU A 168 -10.83 -13.78 -0.61
CA LEU A 168 -9.58 -13.07 -0.39
C LEU A 168 -8.74 -13.74 0.71
N ARG A 169 -9.35 -14.11 1.85
CA ARG A 169 -8.68 -14.85 2.91
C ARG A 169 -8.18 -16.23 2.45
N ALA A 170 -8.95 -16.93 1.60
CA ALA A 170 -8.54 -18.21 1.04
C ALA A 170 -7.32 -18.07 0.13
N VAL A 171 -7.32 -17.08 -0.77
CA VAL A 171 -6.18 -16.78 -1.65
C VAL A 171 -4.92 -16.49 -0.83
N PHE A 172 -4.99 -15.59 0.15
CA PHE A 172 -3.82 -15.18 0.92
C PHE A 172 -3.37 -16.16 2.02
N ARG A 173 -4.02 -17.31 2.14
CA ARG A 173 -3.45 -18.49 2.83
C ARG A 173 -2.43 -19.23 1.96
N THR A 174 -2.58 -19.14 0.64
CA THR A 174 -1.72 -19.81 -0.33
C THR A 174 -0.62 -18.86 -0.86
N VAL A 175 -0.99 -17.61 -1.10
CA VAL A 175 -0.08 -16.59 -1.61
C VAL A 175 0.91 -16.17 -0.53
N GLN A 176 2.18 -16.39 -0.78
CA GLN A 176 3.25 -15.97 0.12
C GLN A 176 3.49 -14.47 -0.04
N THR A 177 3.37 -13.75 1.07
CA THR A 177 3.67 -12.32 1.16
C THR A 177 4.51 -12.04 2.41
N ALA A 178 5.30 -10.98 2.39
CA ALA A 178 6.08 -10.58 3.54
C ALA A 178 6.01 -9.05 3.72
N SER A 179 5.87 -8.62 4.99
CA SER A 179 5.93 -7.20 5.36
C SER A 179 7.15 -6.93 6.22
N GLU A 180 7.97 -5.98 5.82
CA GLU A 180 9.08 -5.51 6.64
C GLU A 180 8.58 -4.84 7.92
N ARG A 181 7.46 -4.12 7.85
CA ARG A 181 6.83 -3.50 9.03
C ARG A 181 6.41 -4.52 10.09
N LEU A 182 6.21 -5.78 9.68
CA LEU A 182 5.84 -6.90 10.55
C LEU A 182 7.01 -7.89 10.76
N GLY A 183 8.24 -7.44 10.57
CA GLY A 183 9.42 -8.27 10.79
C GLY A 183 9.54 -9.48 9.84
N GLY A 184 8.99 -9.37 8.64
CA GLY A 184 8.95 -10.43 7.63
C GLY A 184 7.74 -11.35 7.73
N ALA A 185 6.82 -11.10 8.66
CA ALA A 185 5.57 -11.86 8.75
C ALA A 185 4.65 -11.63 7.53
N PRO A 186 3.73 -12.58 7.25
CA PRO A 186 2.75 -12.43 6.18
C PRO A 186 1.92 -11.16 6.34
N ILE A 187 1.61 -10.51 5.22
CA ILE A 187 0.79 -9.30 5.21
C ILE A 187 -0.67 -9.67 5.49
N PRO A 188 -1.33 -9.09 6.52
CA PRO A 188 -2.76 -9.24 6.70
C PRO A 188 -3.52 -8.58 5.54
N VAL A 189 -4.21 -9.36 4.70
CA VAL A 189 -4.90 -8.84 3.51
C VAL A 189 -6.42 -8.94 3.68
N PHE A 190 -7.10 -7.80 3.57
CA PHE A 190 -8.56 -7.71 3.52
C PHE A 190 -9.01 -6.55 2.62
N PRO A 191 -10.25 -6.56 2.10
CA PRO A 191 -10.66 -5.69 1.01
C PRO A 191 -10.48 -4.19 1.27
N TYR A 192 -10.70 -3.72 2.50
CA TYR A 192 -10.59 -2.29 2.81
C TYR A 192 -9.18 -1.76 2.76
N ARG A 193 -8.15 -2.59 2.98
CA ARG A 193 -6.76 -2.15 2.85
C ARG A 193 -6.40 -1.72 1.42
N PHE A 194 -6.91 -2.42 0.40
CA PHE A 194 -6.76 -1.97 -1.00
C PHE A 194 -7.38 -0.60 -1.23
N ARG A 195 -8.54 -0.34 -0.62
CA ARG A 195 -9.20 0.95 -0.71
C ARG A 195 -8.41 2.04 0.00
N TYR A 196 -7.88 1.76 1.18
CA TYR A 196 -7.03 2.69 1.92
C TYR A 196 -5.79 3.02 1.11
N THR A 197 -5.14 2.02 0.55
CA THR A 197 -3.95 2.17 -0.29
C THR A 197 -4.24 3.02 -1.52
N LEU A 198 -5.33 2.74 -2.24
CA LEU A 198 -5.70 3.52 -3.43
C LEU A 198 -5.97 5.00 -3.08
N GLY A 199 -6.70 5.25 -1.99
CA GLY A 199 -7.02 6.61 -1.55
C GLY A 199 -5.78 7.39 -1.10
N THR A 200 -4.94 6.77 -0.28
CA THR A 200 -3.69 7.39 0.19
C THR A 200 -2.75 7.68 -0.99
N ARG A 201 -2.58 6.73 -1.92
CA ARG A 201 -1.73 6.93 -3.11
C ARG A 201 -2.26 8.01 -4.04
N ALA A 202 -3.57 8.10 -4.25
CA ALA A 202 -4.15 9.16 -5.07
C ALA A 202 -3.78 10.53 -4.51
N ILE A 203 -3.92 10.74 -3.20
CA ILE A 203 -3.55 11.99 -2.56
C ILE A 203 -2.03 12.23 -2.61
N GLN A 204 -1.20 11.19 -2.41
CA GLN A 204 0.26 11.29 -2.53
C GLN A 204 0.69 11.75 -3.94
N LEU A 205 -0.01 11.28 -4.97
CA LEU A 205 0.22 11.66 -6.37
C LEU A 205 -0.40 13.03 -6.74
N GLY A 206 -0.92 13.78 -5.77
CA GLY A 206 -1.44 15.13 -5.97
C GLY A 206 -2.91 15.23 -6.35
N ALA A 207 -3.68 14.13 -6.25
CA ALA A 207 -5.12 14.20 -6.51
C ALA A 207 -5.79 15.17 -5.52
N SER A 208 -6.70 15.99 -6.06
CA SER A 208 -7.58 16.83 -5.26
C SER A 208 -8.56 15.99 -4.43
N ASP A 209 -9.15 16.57 -3.40
CA ASP A 209 -10.16 15.90 -2.58
C ASP A 209 -11.35 15.40 -3.40
N HIS A 210 -11.75 16.15 -4.43
CA HIS A 210 -12.81 15.73 -5.33
C HIS A 210 -12.42 14.55 -6.23
N GLU A 211 -11.20 14.53 -6.75
CA GLU A 211 -10.69 13.43 -7.56
C GLU A 211 -10.54 12.17 -6.73
N ALA A 212 -9.97 12.27 -5.52
CA ALA A 212 -9.86 11.15 -4.60
C ALA A 212 -11.25 10.62 -4.17
N ALA A 213 -12.21 11.51 -3.89
CA ALA A 213 -13.59 11.13 -3.60
C ALA A 213 -14.23 10.39 -4.78
N ARG A 214 -14.06 10.88 -6.00
CA ARG A 214 -14.56 10.22 -7.24
C ARG A 214 -13.91 8.86 -7.43
N LEU A 215 -12.58 8.78 -7.28
CA LEU A 215 -11.84 7.54 -7.39
C LEU A 215 -12.35 6.47 -6.41
N LEU A 216 -12.66 6.89 -5.19
CA LEU A 216 -13.18 6.02 -4.14
C LEU A 216 -14.71 5.85 -4.18
N THR A 217 -15.40 6.39 -5.20
CA THR A 217 -16.86 6.37 -5.27
C THR A 217 -17.55 6.96 -4.03
N HIS A 218 -16.95 8.00 -3.44
CA HIS A 218 -17.52 8.77 -2.35
C HIS A 218 -18.47 9.85 -2.91
N ARG A 219 -19.61 10.06 -2.25
CA ARG A 219 -20.55 11.14 -2.56
C ARG A 219 -20.13 12.50 -2.01
N SER A 220 -19.22 12.51 -1.05
CA SER A 220 -18.68 13.72 -0.44
C SER A 220 -17.20 13.56 -0.15
N THR A 221 -16.52 14.70 0.01
CA THR A 221 -15.09 14.75 0.34
C THR A 221 -14.80 14.53 1.84
N ARG A 222 -15.84 14.43 2.70
CA ARG A 222 -15.69 14.37 4.16
C ARG A 222 -14.70 13.29 4.66
N CYS A 223 -14.67 12.14 4.00
CA CYS A 223 -13.75 11.06 4.40
C CYS A 223 -12.35 11.17 3.76
N VAL A 224 -12.16 12.12 2.83
CA VAL A 224 -10.88 12.24 2.12
C VAL A 224 -9.80 12.83 3.02
N HIS A 225 -10.17 13.68 3.98
CA HIS A 225 -9.22 14.26 4.94
C HIS A 225 -8.45 13.21 5.75
N TYR A 226 -9.03 12.03 6.01
CA TYR A 226 -8.30 10.93 6.69
C TYR A 226 -7.14 10.39 5.84
N TYR A 227 -7.33 10.29 4.52
CA TYR A 227 -6.25 9.91 3.60
C TYR A 227 -5.18 10.98 3.51
N ARG A 228 -5.57 12.26 3.58
CA ARG A 228 -4.63 13.38 3.63
C ARG A 228 -3.85 13.40 4.95
N ALA A 229 -4.53 13.17 6.08
CA ALA A 229 -3.90 13.13 7.40
C ALA A 229 -2.89 11.99 7.55
N SER A 230 -2.97 10.93 6.73
CA SER A 230 -1.98 9.85 6.69
C SER A 230 -0.70 10.21 5.93
N LEU A 231 -0.64 11.40 5.29
CA LEU A 231 0.54 11.81 4.53
C LEU A 231 1.70 12.22 5.44
N PRO A 232 2.93 11.78 5.13
CA PRO A 232 4.12 12.19 5.88
C PRO A 232 4.36 13.71 5.86
N THR A 233 3.91 14.40 4.81
CA THR A 233 4.04 15.85 4.65
C THR A 233 3.32 16.65 5.73
N LEU A 234 2.23 16.13 6.31
CA LEU A 234 1.56 16.77 7.45
C LEU A 234 2.22 16.44 8.79
N GLN A 235 3.03 15.40 8.84
CA GLN A 235 3.86 15.07 10.00
C GLN A 235 5.16 15.87 10.01
N LYS A 236 5.55 16.43 8.85
CA LYS A 236 6.76 17.24 8.71
C LYS A 236 6.80 18.46 9.65
N PRO A 237 5.75 19.29 9.81
CA PRO A 237 5.76 20.40 10.77
C PRO A 237 5.98 19.94 12.20
N ILE A 238 5.45 18.77 12.58
CA ILE A 238 5.67 18.18 13.91
C ILE A 238 7.12 17.69 14.02
N ALA A 239 7.63 17.01 13.00
CA ALA A 239 9.02 16.59 12.95
C ALA A 239 9.99 17.77 12.91
N ASP A 240 9.63 18.87 12.21
CA ASP A 240 10.42 20.10 12.16
C ASP A 240 10.38 20.86 13.49
N ALA A 241 9.26 20.85 14.21
CA ALA A 241 9.13 21.47 15.54
C ALA A 241 9.90 20.69 16.62
N ILE A 242 9.91 19.36 16.54
CA ILE A 242 10.65 18.49 17.48
C ILE A 242 12.11 18.32 17.03
N GLY A 243 12.38 18.52 15.74
CA GLY A 243 13.68 18.31 15.10
C GLY A 243 14.85 19.07 15.72
N PRO A 244 14.74 20.34 16.10
CA PRO A 244 15.82 21.06 16.76
C PRO A 244 16.20 20.49 18.14
N GLU A 245 15.21 20.06 18.93
CA GLU A 245 15.45 19.43 20.23
C GLU A 245 15.95 17.98 20.06
N MET A 246 15.52 17.30 19.01
CA MET A 246 16.01 15.98 18.62
C MET A 246 17.25 16.04 17.71
N GLY A 247 17.71 17.24 17.33
CA GLY A 247 18.81 17.44 16.38
C GLY A 247 20.15 16.86 16.86
N PHE A 248 20.34 16.76 18.16
CA PHE A 248 21.49 16.05 18.76
C PHE A 248 21.41 14.54 18.47
N ILE A 249 20.22 13.96 18.63
CA ILE A 249 19.97 12.55 18.30
C ILE A 249 20.00 12.36 16.78
N ALA A 250 19.41 13.29 16.01
CA ALA A 250 19.36 13.23 14.57
C ALA A 250 20.76 13.35 13.90
N LYS A 251 21.70 14.08 14.48
CA LYS A 251 23.11 14.11 14.00
C LYS A 251 23.83 12.78 14.21
N ALA A 252 23.43 11.98 15.22
CA ALA A 252 23.95 10.63 15.40
C ALA A 252 23.45 9.63 14.34
N PHE A 253 22.44 10.02 13.55
CA PHE A 253 21.73 9.16 12.59
C PHE A 253 21.86 9.63 11.12
N GLN A 254 22.95 10.23 10.76
CA GLN A 254 23.25 10.53 9.34
C GLN A 254 23.80 9.26 8.71
N GLY A 255 22.93 8.54 7.99
CA GLY A 255 23.19 7.38 7.16
C GLY A 255 24.63 6.86 7.14
N ARG A 256 25.02 6.08 8.13
CA ARG A 256 26.36 5.50 8.22
C ARG A 256 26.36 4.07 7.69
N LEU A 257 27.41 3.69 7.02
CA LEU A 257 27.64 2.30 6.64
C LEU A 257 27.74 1.42 7.89
N ILE A 258 26.83 0.43 8.04
CA ILE A 258 26.77 -0.50 9.16
C ILE A 258 27.36 -1.87 8.78
N GLY A 259 28.13 -2.48 9.68
CA GLY A 259 28.68 -3.84 9.50
C GLY A 259 27.61 -4.89 9.66
N THR A 260 26.75 -4.73 10.64
CA THR A 260 25.68 -5.66 10.97
C THR A 260 24.37 -4.92 11.27
N LEU A 261 23.24 -5.62 11.19
CA LEU A 261 21.93 -5.04 11.55
C LEU A 261 21.81 -4.75 13.05
N GLU A 262 22.68 -5.31 13.89
CA GLU A 262 22.74 -5.01 15.31
C GLU A 262 23.30 -3.60 15.60
N GLU A 263 24.03 -3.02 14.64
CA GLU A 263 24.53 -1.66 14.72
C GLU A 263 23.50 -0.63 14.25
N ALA A 264 22.40 -1.09 13.62
CA ALA A 264 21.37 -0.22 13.10
C ALA A 264 20.68 0.56 14.22
N THR A 265 20.36 1.81 13.95
CA THR A 265 19.63 2.72 14.86
C THR A 265 18.36 2.10 15.41
N ARG A 266 17.64 1.34 14.56
CA ARG A 266 16.37 0.69 14.91
C ARG A 266 16.50 -0.82 14.94
N LYS A 267 17.61 -1.35 15.48
CA LYS A 267 17.82 -2.79 15.55
C LYS A 267 16.64 -3.52 16.20
N GLY A 268 16.26 -4.65 15.61
CA GLY A 268 15.19 -5.49 16.12
C GLY A 268 13.77 -4.91 15.99
N GLN A 269 13.62 -3.68 15.50
CA GLN A 269 12.29 -3.10 15.32
C GLN A 269 11.66 -3.57 14.00
N PRO A 270 10.36 -3.87 13.99
CA PRO A 270 9.63 -4.20 12.77
C PRO A 270 9.76 -3.08 11.73
N GLY A 271 9.98 -3.44 10.47
CA GLY A 271 10.10 -2.50 9.36
C GLY A 271 11.39 -1.66 9.35
N ALA A 272 12.39 -1.99 10.17
CA ALA A 272 13.68 -1.32 10.12
C ALA A 272 14.58 -1.82 8.98
N VAL A 273 14.47 -3.11 8.62
CA VAL A 273 15.33 -3.72 7.61
C VAL A 273 14.83 -3.40 6.21
N ILE A 274 15.71 -2.80 5.39
CA ILE A 274 15.45 -2.52 3.98
C ILE A 274 15.92 -3.69 3.14
N ARG A 275 15.00 -4.24 2.32
CA ARG A 275 15.24 -5.39 1.46
C ARG A 275 14.82 -5.08 0.02
N ASP A 276 15.44 -5.75 -0.93
CA ASP A 276 14.94 -5.77 -2.30
C ASP A 276 14.24 -7.12 -2.59
N PHE A 277 12.92 -7.05 -2.76
CA PHE A 277 12.11 -8.21 -3.16
C PHE A 277 11.89 -8.27 -4.67
N ALA A 278 12.10 -7.18 -5.39
CA ALA A 278 11.85 -7.12 -6.82
C ALA A 278 12.94 -7.83 -7.64
N HIS A 279 14.20 -7.61 -7.29
CA HIS A 279 15.33 -8.07 -8.12
C HIS A 279 16.30 -8.98 -7.36
N LEU A 280 16.42 -8.80 -6.05
CA LEU A 280 17.40 -9.52 -5.23
C LEU A 280 16.76 -10.55 -4.26
N VAL A 281 15.52 -10.96 -4.52
CA VAL A 281 14.82 -12.04 -3.79
C VAL A 281 14.88 -11.85 -2.27
N GLY A 282 14.58 -10.63 -1.79
CA GLY A 282 14.53 -10.32 -0.36
C GLY A 282 15.88 -10.12 0.31
N GLN A 283 16.95 -9.96 -0.45
CA GLN A 283 18.27 -9.64 0.11
C GLN A 283 18.23 -8.31 0.88
N LYS A 284 18.94 -8.28 2.01
CA LYS A 284 19.04 -7.11 2.88
C LYS A 284 20.02 -6.12 2.28
N LEU A 285 19.58 -4.87 2.12
CA LEU A 285 20.43 -3.78 1.64
C LEU A 285 20.86 -2.82 2.75
N GLY A 286 20.12 -2.78 3.85
CA GLY A 286 20.45 -1.91 4.96
C GLY A 286 19.33 -1.82 5.98
N ALA A 287 19.34 -0.74 6.74
CA ALA A 287 18.31 -0.42 7.71
C ALA A 287 17.79 1.01 7.54
N CYS A 288 16.61 1.28 8.07
CA CYS A 288 16.00 2.60 8.11
C CYS A 288 16.04 3.16 9.53
N GLY A 289 16.73 4.26 9.75
CA GLY A 289 16.82 4.94 11.05
C GLY A 289 15.63 5.84 11.38
N THR A 290 14.57 5.89 10.53
CA THR A 290 13.41 6.74 10.83
C THR A 290 12.37 6.03 11.69
N ASN A 291 11.83 6.72 12.70
CA ASN A 291 10.71 6.26 13.50
C ASN A 291 9.34 6.71 12.95
N ALA A 292 9.34 7.56 11.92
CA ALA A 292 8.12 8.02 11.26
C ALA A 292 7.69 7.04 10.18
N ALA A 293 6.39 6.99 9.90
CA ALA A 293 5.87 6.24 8.77
C ALA A 293 6.46 6.78 7.47
N CYS A 294 7.00 5.88 6.64
CA CYS A 294 7.59 6.19 5.35
C CYS A 294 6.76 5.54 4.24
N HIS A 295 6.42 6.34 3.22
CA HIS A 295 5.67 5.88 2.04
C HIS A 295 6.53 5.93 0.77
N GLN A 296 7.84 6.04 0.93
CA GLN A 296 8.79 6.02 -0.18
C GLN A 296 8.94 4.61 -0.75
N ASN A 297 9.31 4.54 -2.01
CA ASN A 297 9.50 3.27 -2.72
C ASN A 297 10.85 2.64 -2.31
N ALA A 298 10.86 1.86 -1.24
CA ALA A 298 12.04 1.09 -0.84
C ALA A 298 12.33 -0.05 -1.84
N PRO A 299 13.60 -0.40 -2.08
CA PRO A 299 14.81 0.19 -1.52
C PRO A 299 15.31 1.43 -2.27
N ARG A 300 14.82 1.71 -3.48
CA ARG A 300 15.37 2.72 -4.38
C ARG A 300 15.35 4.13 -3.79
N ALA A 301 14.21 4.55 -3.25
CA ALA A 301 14.11 5.87 -2.62
C ALA A 301 14.88 5.96 -1.28
N CYS A 302 15.31 4.81 -0.73
CA CYS A 302 16.16 4.80 0.45
C CYS A 302 17.60 5.22 0.13
N LEU A 303 18.10 4.95 -1.07
CA LEU A 303 19.47 5.27 -1.47
C LEU A 303 19.81 6.75 -1.28
N THR A 304 18.88 7.64 -1.63
CA THR A 304 19.06 9.10 -1.47
C THR A 304 18.52 9.62 -0.12
N CYS A 305 18.09 8.73 0.78
CA CYS A 305 17.53 9.08 2.08
C CYS A 305 18.62 9.18 3.15
N ARG A 306 18.73 10.34 3.82
CA ARG A 306 19.68 10.57 4.92
C ARG A 306 19.48 9.67 6.16
N LYS A 307 18.40 8.90 6.22
CA LYS A 307 18.09 7.97 7.30
C LYS A 307 18.36 6.51 6.91
N PHE A 308 18.85 6.29 5.71
CA PHE A 308 19.25 4.98 5.26
C PHE A 308 20.62 4.62 5.84
N GLU A 309 20.71 3.44 6.41
CA GLU A 309 21.94 2.85 6.97
C GLU A 309 22.32 1.65 6.09
N PRO A 310 23.16 1.85 5.06
CA PRO A 310 23.55 0.79 4.14
C PRO A 310 24.28 -0.34 4.89
N LEU A 311 24.00 -1.58 4.55
CA LEU A 311 24.66 -2.75 5.13
C LEU A 311 25.92 -3.06 4.32
N ARG A 312 27.08 -3.15 4.98
CA ARG A 312 28.36 -3.45 4.35
C ARG A 312 28.35 -4.75 3.55
N THR A 313 27.71 -5.78 4.08
CA THR A 313 27.65 -7.12 3.49
C THR A 313 26.54 -7.29 2.43
N ALA A 314 25.84 -6.21 2.07
CA ALA A 314 24.80 -6.28 1.06
C ALA A 314 25.40 -6.51 -0.34
N PRO A 315 24.63 -7.14 -1.26
CA PRO A 315 25.12 -7.47 -2.61
C PRO A 315 25.07 -6.24 -3.53
N TRP A 316 25.83 -5.21 -3.21
CA TRP A 316 25.79 -3.89 -3.87
C TRP A 316 26.13 -3.96 -5.37
N GLU A 317 27.10 -4.82 -5.76
CA GLU A 317 27.47 -5.00 -7.16
C GLU A 317 26.30 -5.54 -8.01
N ARG A 318 25.55 -6.49 -7.44
CA ARG A 318 24.37 -7.04 -8.11
C ARG A 318 23.27 -5.98 -8.20
N PHE A 319 23.08 -5.21 -7.13
CA PHE A 319 22.07 -4.15 -7.12
C PHE A 319 22.43 -3.02 -8.10
N LEU A 320 23.71 -2.69 -8.22
CA LEU A 320 24.23 -1.76 -9.23
C LEU A 320 23.94 -2.25 -10.66
N GLY A 321 24.10 -3.55 -10.90
CA GLY A 321 23.78 -4.17 -12.19
C GLY A 321 22.30 -3.97 -12.55
N VAL A 322 21.41 -4.22 -11.62
CA VAL A 322 19.95 -4.00 -11.79
C VAL A 322 19.64 -2.53 -12.14
N LEU A 323 20.22 -1.58 -11.40
CA LEU A 323 19.97 -0.16 -11.65
C LEU A 323 20.47 0.28 -13.03
N LYS A 324 21.59 -0.29 -13.51
CA LYS A 324 22.13 -0.01 -14.86
C LYS A 324 21.21 -0.58 -15.95
N GLU A 325 20.75 -1.82 -15.80
CA GLU A 325 19.78 -2.43 -16.73
C GLU A 325 18.49 -1.60 -16.83
N ASP A 326 17.99 -1.11 -15.68
CA ASP A 326 16.81 -0.25 -15.66
C ASP A 326 17.06 1.13 -16.30
N LEU A 327 18.26 1.71 -16.09
CA LEU A 327 18.65 2.95 -16.76
C LEU A 327 18.69 2.81 -18.28
N ASP A 328 19.19 1.67 -18.76
CA ASP A 328 19.29 1.40 -20.19
C ASP A 328 17.92 1.15 -20.83
N ALA A 329 16.98 0.58 -20.07
CA ALA A 329 15.62 0.30 -20.53
C ALA A 329 14.65 1.48 -20.40
N GLU A 330 15.03 2.55 -19.68
CA GLU A 330 14.14 3.67 -19.40
C GLU A 330 14.21 4.75 -20.49
N GLU A 331 13.05 5.16 -20.99
CA GLU A 331 12.91 6.16 -22.06
C GLU A 331 12.65 7.58 -21.51
N GLU A 332 12.11 7.71 -20.28
CA GLU A 332 11.77 9.01 -19.70
C GLU A 332 12.99 9.68 -19.04
N ASP A 333 13.40 10.84 -19.56
CA ASP A 333 14.57 11.58 -19.09
C ASP A 333 14.57 11.85 -17.58
N ARG A 334 13.42 12.17 -17.00
CA ARG A 334 13.30 12.44 -15.58
C ARG A 334 13.58 11.19 -14.73
N ILE A 335 13.07 10.03 -15.16
CA ILE A 335 13.29 8.76 -14.45
C ILE A 335 14.74 8.34 -14.63
N ARG A 336 15.32 8.55 -15.81
CA ARG A 336 16.75 8.33 -16.07
C ARG A 336 17.64 9.12 -15.11
N LEU A 337 17.35 10.41 -14.89
CA LEU A 337 18.10 11.24 -13.93
C LEU A 337 18.03 10.69 -12.50
N ILE A 338 16.84 10.28 -12.05
CA ILE A 338 16.65 9.70 -10.71
C ILE A 338 17.40 8.37 -10.58
N THR A 339 17.36 7.53 -11.61
CA THR A 339 18.07 6.25 -11.62
C THR A 339 19.60 6.46 -11.66
N GLN A 340 20.07 7.45 -12.40
CA GLN A 340 21.49 7.81 -12.41
C GLN A 340 21.98 8.28 -11.02
N GLU A 341 21.21 9.13 -10.33
CA GLU A 341 21.51 9.54 -8.96
C GLU A 341 21.59 8.33 -8.01
N GLN A 342 20.70 7.36 -8.16
CA GLN A 342 20.72 6.12 -7.38
C GLN A 342 21.96 5.27 -7.68
N ILE A 343 22.40 5.20 -8.94
CA ILE A 343 23.63 4.52 -9.36
C ILE A 343 24.83 5.16 -8.68
N ASP A 344 24.92 6.50 -8.71
CA ASP A 344 26.04 7.25 -8.14
C ASP A 344 26.15 6.98 -6.63
N VAL A 345 25.03 6.98 -5.90
CA VAL A 345 25.00 6.64 -4.47
C VAL A 345 25.47 5.20 -4.20
N VAL A 346 25.07 4.24 -5.01
CA VAL A 346 25.52 2.85 -4.83
C VAL A 346 27.02 2.72 -5.09
N ILE A 347 27.55 3.44 -6.06
CA ILE A 347 29.00 3.52 -6.32
C ILE A 347 29.74 4.09 -5.11
N GLU A 348 29.21 5.16 -4.49
CA GLU A 348 29.79 5.75 -3.28
C GLU A 348 29.77 4.75 -2.10
N ILE A 349 28.67 4.03 -1.90
CA ILE A 349 28.57 2.98 -0.85
C ILE A 349 29.63 1.89 -1.05
N ILE A 350 29.81 1.43 -2.30
CA ILE A 350 30.84 0.43 -2.62
C ILE A 350 32.23 0.99 -2.33
N ALA A 351 32.52 2.20 -2.75
CA ALA A 351 33.80 2.86 -2.51
C ALA A 351 34.09 3.03 -1.01
N GLU A 352 33.12 3.47 -0.22
CA GLU A 352 33.24 3.61 1.24
C GLU A 352 33.44 2.25 1.94
N ARG A 353 32.70 1.23 1.49
CA ARG A 353 32.88 -0.15 1.97
C ARG A 353 34.32 -0.62 1.77
N ASP A 354 34.87 -0.39 0.58
CA ASP A 354 36.19 -0.90 0.19
C ASP A 354 37.33 -0.06 0.80
N ALA A 355 37.10 1.23 1.07
CA ALA A 355 38.06 2.11 1.72
C ALA A 355 38.21 1.88 3.23
N THR A 356 37.20 1.27 3.89
CA THR A 356 37.23 1.03 5.33
C THR A 356 37.47 -0.47 5.58
N PRO A 357 38.70 -0.92 5.94
CA PRO A 357 38.93 -2.32 6.27
C PRO A 357 38.02 -2.76 7.43
N GLU A 358 37.58 -4.02 7.41
CA GLU A 358 36.93 -4.61 8.59
C GLU A 358 37.80 -4.39 9.80
N ALA A 359 37.25 -3.76 10.84
CA ALA A 359 37.90 -3.75 12.15
C ALA A 359 38.03 -5.20 12.57
N THR A 360 39.27 -5.71 12.54
CA THR A 360 39.62 -7.07 13.01
C THR A 360 39.05 -7.24 14.41
N PRO A 361 38.30 -8.30 14.72
CA PRO A 361 37.87 -8.55 16.08
C PRO A 361 39.11 -8.65 16.95
N TRP A 362 39.19 -7.84 17.97
CA TRP A 362 40.23 -7.88 18.98
C TRP A 362 40.42 -9.31 19.46
N ALA A 363 41.59 -9.89 19.19
CA ALA A 363 42.06 -11.01 19.94
C ALA A 363 42.36 -10.53 21.36
N ALA A 364 41.55 -10.94 22.31
CA ALA A 364 41.81 -10.89 23.74
C ALA A 364 41.92 -12.32 24.27
#